data_7ec71a1f1d6bf3950fc41254e0792130
#
_entry.id   7ec71a1f1d6bf3950fc41254e0792130
#
_cell.length_a   1.000
_cell.length_b   1.000
_cell.length_c   1.000
_cell.angle_alpha   90.00
_cell.angle_beta   90.00
_cell.angle_gamma   90.00
#
_symmetry.space_group_name_H-M   'P 1'
#
loop_
_entity.id
_entity.type
_entity.pdbx_description
1 polymer ?
#
loop_
_entity_poly.entity_id
_entity_poly.type
_entity_poly.pdbx_seq_one_letter_code
_entity_poly.pdbx_strand_id
1 'polypeptide(L)'
;MSAPAPLASAPAPAAVIVAAGRQCENCGNAVTQRYCGACGQRLEAPVHSLWHFSRIATEDLTHADSRVWRTLWALLFKPGYLTSEFLAGHRARYLPPVRLYLVLSVAFFLVASAVPTRFTVVQFDPDKLGDARVVSNEKLEELPGLKSQADETAQQRAVRVCPGENYTGPFASALQRFRQGCHKTILDNGRELQQAFLHNVPRAMFIFLPLLAGLMMLMYWRPRHYYVEHLLLFVHNHAFVFLVAGTLLLLSQFVPRVPGVNLAVFLYFAWYMYRSMRVVYHQGRLLTVSKLALLAFFYLLFAALMLAVTSLYSVLML
;
A
#
# COMPACT_ATOMS: atom_id res chain seq x y z
N MET A 1 -19.44 16.48 -71.48
CA MET A 1 -19.52 17.18 -70.18
C MET A 1 -20.31 16.28 -69.23
N SER A 2 -19.60 15.44 -68.45
CA SER A 2 -20.19 14.48 -67.53
C SER A 2 -20.25 15.10 -66.14
N ALA A 3 -21.42 15.13 -65.52
CA ALA A 3 -21.65 15.64 -64.20
C ALA A 3 -20.97 14.74 -63.12
N PRO A 4 -20.38 15.31 -62.04
CA PRO A 4 -19.79 14.51 -60.98
C PRO A 4 -20.87 13.85 -60.13
N ALA A 5 -20.60 12.59 -59.70
CA ALA A 5 -21.45 11.81 -58.85
C ALA A 5 -21.53 12.43 -57.41
N PRO A 6 -22.67 12.32 -56.71
CA PRO A 6 -22.82 12.84 -55.35
C PRO A 6 -21.97 12.02 -54.37
N LEU A 7 -21.21 12.75 -53.53
CA LEU A 7 -20.44 12.20 -52.41
C LEU A 7 -21.38 11.47 -51.43
N ALA A 8 -21.12 10.19 -51.19
CA ALA A 8 -21.80 9.41 -50.17
C ALA A 8 -21.64 10.04 -48.81
N SER A 9 -22.72 10.42 -48.16
CA SER A 9 -22.73 10.94 -46.78
C SER A 9 -22.19 9.89 -45.83
N ALA A 10 -21.19 10.26 -45.05
CA ALA A 10 -20.63 9.44 -43.97
C ALA A 10 -21.75 9.01 -42.99
N PRO A 11 -21.77 7.78 -42.51
CA PRO A 11 -22.78 7.34 -41.56
C PRO A 11 -22.66 8.19 -40.28
N ALA A 12 -23.80 8.77 -39.87
CA ALA A 12 -23.89 9.49 -38.59
C ALA A 12 -23.44 8.59 -37.46
N PRO A 13 -22.69 9.12 -36.47
CA PRO A 13 -22.27 8.34 -35.30
C PRO A 13 -23.53 7.78 -34.62
N ALA A 14 -23.54 6.47 -34.39
CA ALA A 14 -24.64 5.77 -33.74
C ALA A 14 -24.98 6.49 -32.41
N ALA A 15 -26.15 7.13 -32.40
CA ALA A 15 -26.71 7.72 -31.19
C ALA A 15 -26.87 6.58 -30.16
N VAL A 16 -26.06 6.60 -29.13
CA VAL A 16 -26.23 5.74 -27.96
C VAL A 16 -27.59 6.11 -27.38
N ILE A 17 -28.59 5.27 -27.61
CA ILE A 17 -29.91 5.40 -27.00
C ILE A 17 -29.71 5.22 -25.48
N VAL A 18 -29.52 6.30 -24.78
CA VAL A 18 -29.57 6.33 -23.32
C VAL A 18 -31.03 6.20 -22.94
N ALA A 19 -31.42 5.06 -22.36
CA ALA A 19 -32.78 4.79 -21.94
C ALA A 19 -33.28 5.98 -21.06
N ALA A 20 -34.41 6.57 -21.47
CA ALA A 20 -35.07 7.65 -20.78
C ALA A 20 -35.38 7.20 -19.36
N GLY A 21 -34.88 7.94 -18.34
CA GLY A 21 -35.24 7.74 -16.93
C GLY A 21 -34.13 7.30 -15.98
N ARG A 22 -32.86 7.27 -16.38
CA ARG A 22 -31.76 7.01 -15.44
C ARG A 22 -31.53 8.23 -14.52
N GLN A 23 -31.54 8.01 -13.22
CA GLN A 23 -31.12 9.00 -12.23
C GLN A 23 -29.62 8.88 -11.94
N CYS A 24 -28.98 10.01 -11.70
CA CYS A 24 -27.58 10.05 -11.31
C CYS A 24 -27.39 9.48 -9.91
N GLU A 25 -26.57 8.46 -9.74
CA GLU A 25 -26.27 7.82 -8.44
C GLU A 25 -25.67 8.80 -7.43
N ASN A 26 -25.00 9.86 -7.88
CA ASN A 26 -24.35 10.84 -7.01
C ASN A 26 -25.28 11.96 -6.51
N CYS A 27 -26.18 12.50 -7.35
CA CYS A 27 -27.00 13.66 -7.02
C CYS A 27 -28.51 13.45 -7.22
N GLY A 28 -28.96 12.29 -7.76
CA GLY A 28 -30.37 11.98 -7.98
C GLY A 28 -31.00 12.63 -9.21
N ASN A 29 -30.34 13.58 -9.89
CA ASN A 29 -30.90 14.26 -11.05
C ASN A 29 -31.08 13.29 -12.25
N ALA A 30 -32.13 13.54 -13.03
CA ALA A 30 -32.37 12.79 -14.28
C ALA A 30 -31.23 13.03 -15.29
N VAL A 31 -30.76 11.97 -15.92
CA VAL A 31 -29.61 12.03 -16.83
C VAL A 31 -29.96 11.41 -18.17
N THR A 32 -29.75 12.20 -19.23
CA THR A 32 -29.97 11.83 -20.64
C THR A 32 -28.67 11.64 -21.41
N GLN A 33 -27.53 11.98 -20.80
CA GLN A 33 -26.22 11.94 -21.45
C GLN A 33 -25.21 11.10 -20.64
N ARG A 34 -24.02 10.88 -21.24
CA ARG A 34 -22.93 10.13 -20.61
C ARG A 34 -22.40 10.74 -19.30
N TYR A 35 -22.60 12.04 -19.11
CA TYR A 35 -22.23 12.81 -17.91
C TYR A 35 -23.47 13.46 -17.33
N CYS A 36 -23.53 13.51 -16.00
CA CYS A 36 -24.57 14.25 -15.30
C CYS A 36 -24.36 15.75 -15.45
N GLY A 37 -25.32 16.49 -16.05
CA GLY A 37 -25.22 17.94 -16.20
C GLY A 37 -25.23 18.73 -14.89
N ALA A 38 -25.74 18.15 -13.78
CA ALA A 38 -25.80 18.81 -12.49
C ALA A 38 -24.53 18.64 -11.64
N CYS A 39 -23.86 17.48 -11.67
CA CYS A 39 -22.71 17.21 -10.80
C CYS A 39 -21.46 16.74 -11.55
N GLY A 40 -21.53 16.62 -12.87
CA GLY A 40 -20.40 16.19 -13.72
C GLY A 40 -20.02 14.72 -13.60
N GLN A 41 -20.76 13.89 -12.81
CA GLN A 41 -20.44 12.47 -12.71
C GLN A 41 -20.63 11.74 -14.03
N ARG A 42 -19.63 10.97 -14.44
CA ARG A 42 -19.72 10.06 -15.57
C ARG A 42 -20.60 8.86 -15.19
N LEU A 43 -21.59 8.56 -16.02
CA LEU A 43 -22.48 7.41 -15.82
C LEU A 43 -21.82 6.17 -16.41
N GLU A 44 -21.26 5.38 -15.53
CA GLU A 44 -20.63 4.12 -15.90
C GLU A 44 -21.32 2.96 -15.21
N ALA A 45 -21.25 1.78 -15.85
CA ALA A 45 -21.67 0.54 -15.21
C ALA A 45 -20.82 0.29 -13.94
N PRO A 46 -21.36 -0.42 -12.92
CA PRO A 46 -20.59 -0.80 -11.75
C PRO A 46 -19.25 -1.44 -12.13
N VAL A 47 -18.17 -1.07 -11.43
CA VAL A 47 -16.82 -1.55 -11.75
C VAL A 47 -16.68 -2.97 -11.23
N HIS A 48 -16.84 -3.94 -12.11
CA HIS A 48 -16.66 -5.37 -11.81
C HIS A 48 -15.34 -5.92 -12.35
N SER A 49 -14.57 -5.12 -13.11
CA SER A 49 -13.34 -5.54 -13.79
C SER A 49 -12.15 -4.68 -13.36
N LEU A 50 -11.02 -5.33 -13.05
CA LEU A 50 -9.73 -4.67 -12.78
C LEU A 50 -9.24 -3.81 -13.95
N TRP A 51 -9.48 -4.25 -15.20
CA TRP A 51 -9.10 -3.50 -16.38
C TRP A 51 -9.87 -2.17 -16.51
N HIS A 52 -11.16 -2.19 -16.23
CA HIS A 52 -11.96 -0.96 -16.23
C HIS A 52 -11.57 -0.01 -15.11
N PHE A 53 -11.23 -0.56 -13.95
CA PHE A 53 -10.73 0.21 -12.80
C PHE A 53 -9.38 0.89 -13.09
N SER A 54 -8.41 0.18 -13.69
CA SER A 54 -7.10 0.74 -14.02
C SER A 54 -7.19 1.86 -15.06
N ARG A 55 -8.07 1.73 -16.06
CA ARG A 55 -8.28 2.75 -17.08
C ARG A 55 -8.84 4.05 -16.51
N ILE A 56 -9.83 3.98 -15.58
CA ILE A 56 -10.37 5.17 -14.91
C ILE A 56 -9.28 5.85 -14.09
N ALA A 57 -8.42 5.08 -13.42
CA ALA A 57 -7.36 5.61 -12.57
C ALA A 57 -6.30 6.41 -13.34
N THR A 58 -6.03 6.08 -14.60
CA THR A 58 -5.03 6.78 -15.43
C THR A 58 -5.55 8.09 -16.04
N GLU A 59 -6.86 8.20 -16.27
CA GLU A 59 -7.46 9.39 -16.91
C GLU A 59 -7.56 10.61 -15.96
N ASP A 60 -7.56 10.40 -14.63
CA ASP A 60 -7.88 11.44 -13.63
C ASP A 60 -6.67 12.11 -12.94
N LEU A 61 -5.45 11.87 -13.37
CA LEU A 61 -4.23 12.32 -12.65
C LEU A 61 -3.96 13.84 -12.65
N THR A 62 -4.72 14.68 -13.38
CA THR A 62 -4.29 16.06 -13.71
C THR A 62 -5.00 17.22 -13.00
N HIS A 63 -6.04 17.01 -12.20
CA HIS A 63 -6.77 18.13 -11.58
C HIS A 63 -6.84 18.08 -10.05
N ALA A 64 -6.12 19.03 -9.40
CA ALA A 64 -6.24 19.27 -7.94
C ALA A 64 -7.52 20.06 -7.64
N ASP A 65 -8.47 19.47 -6.92
CA ASP A 65 -9.81 19.99 -6.70
C ASP A 65 -10.11 20.19 -5.20
N SER A 66 -11.10 21.03 -4.89
CA SER A 66 -11.72 21.20 -3.54
C SER A 66 -12.15 19.86 -2.87
N ARG A 67 -12.18 18.77 -3.64
CA ARG A 67 -12.43 17.39 -3.20
C ARG A 67 -11.33 16.85 -2.28
N VAL A 68 -10.10 17.39 -2.36
CA VAL A 68 -8.95 16.88 -1.57
C VAL A 68 -9.26 16.93 -0.07
N TRP A 69 -9.65 18.09 0.45
CA TRP A 69 -9.94 18.25 1.88
C TRP A 69 -11.09 17.38 2.35
N ARG A 70 -12.14 17.25 1.54
CA ARG A 70 -13.28 16.39 1.85
C ARG A 70 -12.86 14.92 1.90
N THR A 71 -12.00 14.50 0.97
CA THR A 71 -11.48 13.12 0.92
C THR A 71 -10.56 12.84 2.11
N LEU A 72 -9.61 13.74 2.43
CA LEU A 72 -8.69 13.57 3.56
C LEU A 72 -9.43 13.55 4.90
N TRP A 73 -10.42 14.44 5.07
CA TRP A 73 -11.26 14.44 6.28
C TRP A 73 -12.03 13.11 6.42
N ALA A 74 -12.68 12.65 5.34
CA ALA A 74 -13.41 11.39 5.37
C ALA A 74 -12.47 10.20 5.60
N LEU A 75 -11.27 10.22 5.01
CA LEU A 75 -10.24 9.19 5.20
C LEU A 75 -9.80 9.09 6.67
N LEU A 76 -9.57 10.23 7.34
CA LEU A 76 -9.08 10.25 8.72
C LEU A 76 -10.15 9.87 9.74
N PHE A 77 -11.38 10.42 9.59
CA PHE A 77 -12.37 10.36 10.66
C PHE A 77 -13.57 9.43 10.39
N LYS A 78 -13.71 8.92 9.15
CA LYS A 78 -14.82 8.05 8.75
C LYS A 78 -14.35 6.72 8.18
N PRO A 79 -13.93 5.76 9.04
CA PRO A 79 -13.41 4.46 8.60
C PRO A 79 -14.38 3.72 7.68
N GLY A 80 -13.91 3.27 6.50
CA GLY A 80 -14.69 2.52 5.50
C GLY A 80 -15.69 3.35 4.69
N TYR A 81 -15.95 4.60 5.08
CA TYR A 81 -16.93 5.46 4.43
C TYR A 81 -16.59 5.73 2.96
N LEU A 82 -15.33 6.07 2.63
CA LEU A 82 -14.93 6.31 1.24
C LEU A 82 -15.12 5.08 0.35
N THR A 83 -14.83 3.89 0.88
CA THR A 83 -15.06 2.63 0.16
C THR A 83 -16.56 2.43 -0.09
N SER A 84 -17.39 2.61 0.92
CA SER A 84 -18.84 2.46 0.84
C SER A 84 -19.45 3.48 -0.14
N GLU A 85 -19.07 4.75 -0.10
CA GLU A 85 -19.52 5.78 -1.04
C GLU A 85 -19.12 5.47 -2.49
N PHE A 86 -17.89 5.00 -2.68
CA PHE A 86 -17.42 4.63 -4.02
C PHE A 86 -18.19 3.44 -4.59
N LEU A 87 -18.49 2.43 -3.76
CA LEU A 87 -19.30 1.26 -4.14
C LEU A 87 -20.77 1.63 -4.39
N ALA A 88 -21.30 2.61 -3.63
CA ALA A 88 -22.64 3.17 -3.84
C ALA A 88 -22.76 4.05 -5.10
N GLY A 89 -21.64 4.27 -5.84
CA GLY A 89 -21.65 5.08 -7.07
C GLY A 89 -21.36 6.57 -6.89
N HIS A 90 -21.14 7.08 -5.67
CA HIS A 90 -20.88 8.50 -5.36
C HIS A 90 -19.44 8.93 -5.69
N ARG A 91 -18.98 8.71 -6.92
CA ARG A 91 -17.57 8.84 -7.33
C ARG A 91 -17.13 10.28 -7.56
N ALA A 92 -18.05 11.18 -7.93
CA ALA A 92 -17.71 12.56 -8.25
C ALA A 92 -17.35 13.43 -7.03
N ARG A 93 -17.73 13.01 -5.81
CA ARG A 93 -17.56 13.78 -4.57
C ARG A 93 -16.16 13.69 -3.97
N TYR A 94 -15.43 12.61 -4.28
CA TYR A 94 -14.16 12.27 -3.64
C TYR A 94 -13.09 12.01 -4.69
N LEU A 95 -11.82 12.01 -4.25
CA LEU A 95 -10.70 11.60 -5.10
C LEU A 95 -10.81 10.12 -5.47
N PRO A 96 -10.43 9.74 -6.71
CA PRO A 96 -10.34 8.35 -7.10
C PRO A 96 -9.41 7.55 -6.17
N PRO A 97 -9.78 6.34 -5.75
CA PRO A 97 -9.03 5.55 -4.75
C PRO A 97 -7.57 5.32 -5.10
N VAL A 98 -7.28 4.96 -6.36
CA VAL A 98 -5.91 4.71 -6.84
C VAL A 98 -5.08 5.98 -6.81
N ARG A 99 -5.65 7.11 -7.23
CA ARG A 99 -4.96 8.41 -7.18
C ARG A 99 -4.62 8.80 -5.74
N LEU A 100 -5.59 8.66 -4.82
CA LEU A 100 -5.38 8.94 -3.41
C LEU A 100 -4.24 8.08 -2.84
N TYR A 101 -4.26 6.77 -3.11
CA TYR A 101 -3.23 5.83 -2.68
C TYR A 101 -1.85 6.19 -3.25
N LEU A 102 -1.75 6.45 -4.56
CA LEU A 102 -0.48 6.79 -5.21
C LEU A 102 0.13 8.07 -4.66
N VAL A 103 -0.67 9.13 -4.54
CA VAL A 103 -0.19 10.42 -4.02
C VAL A 103 0.29 10.28 -2.58
N LEU A 104 -0.49 9.63 -1.71
CA LEU A 104 -0.12 9.47 -0.30
C LEU A 104 1.03 8.49 -0.11
N SER A 105 1.14 7.42 -0.91
CA SER A 105 2.28 6.50 -0.86
C SER A 105 3.58 7.20 -1.29
N VAL A 106 3.58 7.93 -2.40
CA VAL A 106 4.75 8.69 -2.86
C VAL A 106 5.16 9.74 -1.82
N ALA A 107 4.21 10.51 -1.29
CA ALA A 107 4.48 11.49 -0.23
C ALA A 107 5.09 10.83 1.01
N PHE A 108 4.54 9.69 1.46
CA PHE A 108 5.07 8.93 2.59
C PHE A 108 6.51 8.46 2.35
N PHE A 109 6.79 7.84 1.19
CA PHE A 109 8.13 7.33 0.91
C PHE A 109 9.16 8.45 0.70
N LEU A 110 8.77 9.61 0.15
CA LEU A 110 9.61 10.80 0.10
C LEU A 110 9.97 11.29 1.50
N VAL A 111 8.99 11.38 2.41
CA VAL A 111 9.23 11.75 3.80
C VAL A 111 10.12 10.70 4.49
N ALA A 112 9.83 9.42 4.30
CA ALA A 112 10.60 8.33 4.91
C ALA A 112 12.06 8.27 4.41
N SER A 113 12.33 8.68 3.17
CA SER A 113 13.69 8.77 2.64
C SER A 113 14.45 10.00 3.13
N ALA A 114 13.74 11.12 3.37
CA ALA A 114 14.34 12.37 3.82
C ALA A 114 14.60 12.41 5.36
N VAL A 115 13.76 11.69 6.12
CA VAL A 115 13.88 11.65 7.58
C VAL A 115 14.84 10.52 7.98
N PRO A 116 15.92 10.81 8.74
CA PRO A 116 16.80 9.77 9.25
C PRO A 116 16.01 8.88 10.22
N THR A 117 15.55 7.74 9.73
CA THR A 117 14.83 6.74 10.53
C THR A 117 15.83 5.85 11.24
N ARG A 118 15.71 5.74 12.58
CA ARG A 118 16.43 4.73 13.34
C ARG A 118 15.68 3.41 13.17
N PHE A 119 16.23 2.48 12.38
CA PHE A 119 15.68 1.13 12.31
C PHE A 119 15.85 0.48 13.69
N THR A 120 14.76 -0.03 14.22
CA THR A 120 14.76 -0.91 15.38
C THR A 120 14.65 -2.34 14.91
N VAL A 121 15.68 -3.14 15.14
CA VAL A 121 15.66 -4.59 14.90
C VAL A 121 15.24 -5.27 16.20
N VAL A 122 14.23 -6.14 16.12
CA VAL A 122 13.85 -6.99 17.27
C VAL A 122 14.81 -8.17 17.31
N GLN A 123 15.64 -8.21 18.35
CA GLN A 123 16.54 -9.33 18.58
C GLN A 123 15.85 -10.36 19.46
N PHE A 124 15.79 -11.60 18.98
CA PHE A 124 15.40 -12.76 19.77
C PHE A 124 16.68 -13.41 20.30
N ASP A 125 16.80 -13.55 21.62
CA ASP A 125 17.87 -14.34 22.23
C ASP A 125 17.50 -15.84 22.10
N PRO A 126 18.26 -16.64 21.34
CA PRO A 126 17.95 -18.06 21.14
C PRO A 126 18.03 -18.88 22.43
N ASP A 127 18.80 -18.43 23.42
CA ASP A 127 18.99 -19.10 24.70
C ASP A 127 17.94 -18.70 25.77
N LYS A 128 17.12 -17.68 25.48
CA LYS A 128 16.08 -17.19 26.38
C LYS A 128 14.78 -16.96 25.59
N LEU A 129 13.99 -18.03 25.40
CA LEU A 129 12.67 -17.95 24.80
C LEU A 129 11.78 -16.99 25.62
N GLY A 130 11.68 -15.73 25.20
CA GLY A 130 10.82 -14.72 25.84
C GLY A 130 11.47 -13.34 26.02
N ASP A 131 12.76 -13.19 25.85
CA ASP A 131 13.44 -11.89 26.00
C ASP A 131 13.70 -11.26 24.61
N ALA A 132 12.67 -10.62 24.06
CA ALA A 132 12.79 -9.86 22.83
C ALA A 132 13.29 -8.46 23.12
N ARG A 133 14.54 -8.14 22.75
CA ARG A 133 15.11 -6.79 22.90
C ARG A 133 14.99 -6.01 21.61
N VAL A 134 14.47 -4.79 21.73
CA VAL A 134 14.42 -3.83 20.63
C VAL A 134 15.73 -3.08 20.56
N VAL A 135 16.54 -3.38 19.54
CA VAL A 135 17.87 -2.77 19.37
C VAL A 135 17.78 -1.73 18.24
N SER A 136 18.19 -0.48 18.53
CA SER A 136 18.33 0.56 17.50
C SER A 136 19.60 0.30 16.66
N ASN A 137 19.64 0.83 15.42
CA ASN A 137 20.80 0.68 14.53
C ASN A 137 22.11 1.23 15.14
N GLU A 138 22.02 2.11 16.14
CA GLU A 138 23.15 2.60 16.91
C GLU A 138 23.79 1.50 17.81
N LYS A 139 23.01 0.45 18.10
CA LYS A 139 23.39 -0.74 18.89
C LYS A 139 23.41 -2.04 18.11
N LEU A 140 23.43 -1.98 16.77
CA LEU A 140 23.60 -3.16 15.93
C LEU A 140 24.90 -3.92 16.22
N GLU A 141 25.88 -3.22 16.77
CA GLU A 141 27.17 -3.78 17.23
C GLU A 141 27.02 -4.72 18.44
N GLU A 142 25.90 -4.68 19.16
CA GLU A 142 25.65 -5.53 20.33
C GLU A 142 24.98 -6.88 19.97
N LEU A 143 24.64 -7.12 18.69
CA LEU A 143 24.01 -8.38 18.27
C LEU A 143 24.99 -9.56 18.45
N PRO A 144 24.57 -10.72 19.03
CA PRO A 144 25.38 -11.92 19.07
C PRO A 144 25.74 -12.34 17.64
N GLY A 145 27.00 -12.46 17.34
CA GLY A 145 27.51 -12.69 15.97
C GLY A 145 27.88 -11.43 15.19
N LEU A 146 27.35 -10.25 15.54
CA LEU A 146 27.75 -8.94 15.01
C LEU A 146 28.57 -8.12 16.02
N LYS A 147 28.77 -8.63 17.26
CA LYS A 147 29.62 -7.96 18.26
C LYS A 147 31.02 -7.74 17.67
N SER A 148 31.43 -6.48 17.62
CA SER A 148 32.81 -6.13 17.35
C SER A 148 33.69 -6.75 18.43
N GLN A 149 34.65 -7.59 18.02
CA GLN A 149 35.77 -7.91 18.91
C GLN A 149 36.59 -6.63 19.09
N ALA A 150 37.15 -6.41 20.22
CA ALA A 150 37.70 -5.13 20.67
C ALA A 150 38.70 -4.43 19.70
N ASP A 151 39.22 -5.10 18.68
CA ASP A 151 40.14 -4.57 17.66
C ASP A 151 39.73 -4.96 16.20
N GLU A 152 38.47 -5.41 15.98
CA GLU A 152 38.02 -5.88 14.68
C GLU A 152 37.60 -4.74 13.75
N THR A 153 38.26 -4.61 12.60
CA THR A 153 37.86 -3.66 11.56
C THR A 153 36.53 -4.08 10.90
N ALA A 154 35.79 -3.11 10.32
CA ALA A 154 34.55 -3.38 9.61
C ALA A 154 34.73 -4.40 8.46
N GLN A 155 35.91 -4.42 7.83
CA GLN A 155 36.26 -5.40 6.79
C GLN A 155 36.40 -6.82 7.36
N GLN A 156 37.07 -7.00 8.48
CA GLN A 156 37.20 -8.31 9.15
C GLN A 156 35.84 -8.83 9.59
N ARG A 157 34.99 -7.95 10.14
CA ARG A 157 33.60 -8.28 10.48
C ARG A 157 32.80 -8.74 9.27
N ALA A 158 32.91 -8.04 8.12
CA ALA A 158 32.24 -8.42 6.90
C ALA A 158 32.65 -9.81 6.41
N VAL A 159 33.95 -10.13 6.46
CA VAL A 159 34.45 -11.46 6.09
C VAL A 159 33.92 -12.55 7.02
N ARG A 160 33.86 -12.28 8.34
CA ARG A 160 33.37 -13.26 9.32
C ARG A 160 31.86 -13.52 9.24
N VAL A 161 31.07 -12.49 8.97
CA VAL A 161 29.59 -12.56 9.02
C VAL A 161 28.99 -12.99 7.69
N CYS A 162 29.59 -12.57 6.56
CA CYS A 162 29.04 -12.85 5.23
C CYS A 162 29.46 -14.23 4.70
N PRO A 163 28.51 -15.10 4.35
CA PRO A 163 28.81 -16.49 3.93
C PRO A 163 29.43 -16.56 2.53
N GLY A 164 30.08 -17.66 2.22
CA GLY A 164 30.34 -18.08 0.84
C GLY A 164 31.74 -17.85 0.26
N GLU A 165 32.80 -17.86 1.11
CA GLU A 165 34.18 -17.62 0.62
C GLU A 165 34.66 -18.59 -0.44
N ASN A 166 34.28 -19.88 -0.39
CA ASN A 166 34.78 -20.94 -1.27
C ASN A 166 33.71 -21.84 -1.89
N TYR A 167 32.48 -21.29 -2.09
CA TYR A 167 31.44 -22.11 -2.69
C TYR A 167 31.50 -22.12 -4.22
N THR A 168 31.64 -23.31 -4.81
CA THR A 168 31.74 -23.54 -6.27
C THR A 168 30.56 -24.32 -6.86
N GLY A 169 29.46 -24.46 -6.10
CA GLY A 169 28.25 -25.20 -6.48
C GLY A 169 27.27 -24.46 -7.42
N PRO A 170 26.13 -25.11 -7.68
CA PRO A 170 25.07 -24.51 -8.49
C PRO A 170 24.57 -23.23 -7.88
N PHE A 171 24.49 -22.17 -8.07
CA PHE A 171 24.15 -20.87 -7.44
C PHE A 171 25.36 -20.06 -6.95
N ALA A 172 26.61 -20.44 -7.34
CA ALA A 172 27.81 -19.71 -6.94
C ALA A 172 27.74 -18.20 -7.28
N SER A 173 27.20 -17.85 -8.45
CA SER A 173 27.02 -16.46 -8.88
C SER A 173 26.01 -15.67 -8.02
N ALA A 174 24.93 -16.30 -7.60
CA ALA A 174 23.93 -15.67 -6.72
C ALA A 174 24.51 -15.48 -5.31
N LEU A 175 25.24 -16.47 -4.80
CA LEU A 175 25.88 -16.40 -3.49
C LEU A 175 27.00 -15.34 -3.45
N GLN A 176 27.77 -15.19 -4.54
CA GLN A 176 28.76 -14.13 -4.67
C GLN A 176 28.12 -12.73 -4.65
N ARG A 177 27.01 -12.51 -5.36
CA ARG A 177 26.24 -11.25 -5.30
C ARG A 177 25.72 -11.00 -3.89
N PHE A 178 25.12 -12.00 -3.25
CA PHE A 178 24.65 -11.89 -1.87
C PHE A 178 25.80 -11.50 -0.92
N ARG A 179 26.97 -12.13 -1.06
CA ARG A 179 28.16 -11.80 -0.28
C ARG A 179 28.62 -10.36 -0.51
N GLN A 180 28.67 -9.90 -1.75
CA GLN A 180 29.04 -8.51 -2.08
C GLN A 180 28.09 -7.52 -1.44
N GLY A 181 26.77 -7.73 -1.56
CA GLY A 181 25.77 -6.90 -0.90
C GLY A 181 25.85 -6.95 0.62
N CYS A 182 26.11 -8.13 1.21
CA CYS A 182 26.33 -8.30 2.63
C CYS A 182 27.56 -7.50 3.12
N HIS A 183 28.69 -7.62 2.43
CA HIS A 183 29.91 -6.85 2.72
C HIS A 183 29.64 -5.35 2.68
N LYS A 184 29.01 -4.89 1.61
CA LYS A 184 28.67 -3.47 1.42
C LYS A 184 27.77 -2.96 2.55
N THR A 185 26.75 -3.74 2.92
CA THR A 185 25.83 -3.42 4.01
C THR A 185 26.56 -3.27 5.37
N ILE A 186 27.57 -4.09 5.65
CA ILE A 186 28.35 -4.00 6.89
C ILE A 186 29.27 -2.78 6.85
N LEU A 187 29.93 -2.50 5.70
CA LEU A 187 30.87 -1.41 5.55
C LEU A 187 30.21 -0.01 5.66
N ASP A 188 29.00 0.12 5.16
CA ASP A 188 28.26 1.39 5.16
C ASP A 188 27.22 1.54 6.31
N ASN A 189 27.23 0.59 7.27
CA ASN A 189 26.23 0.50 8.35
C ASN A 189 24.78 0.44 7.83
N GLY A 190 24.55 -0.22 6.71
CA GLY A 190 23.22 -0.49 6.15
C GLY A 190 22.56 0.68 5.44
N ARG A 191 23.25 1.78 5.18
CA ARG A 191 22.66 2.97 4.54
C ARG A 191 22.18 2.69 3.11
N GLU A 192 23.01 2.04 2.29
CA GLU A 192 22.63 1.71 0.93
C GLU A 192 21.51 0.66 0.89
N LEU A 193 21.55 -0.35 1.78
CA LEU A 193 20.47 -1.33 1.91
C LEU A 193 19.15 -0.63 2.28
N GLN A 194 19.19 0.33 3.21
CA GLN A 194 18.02 1.13 3.57
C GLN A 194 17.43 1.88 2.38
N GLN A 195 18.27 2.53 1.60
CA GLN A 195 17.84 3.27 0.41
C GLN A 195 17.26 2.33 -0.66
N ALA A 196 17.96 1.23 -0.96
CA ALA A 196 17.50 0.21 -1.89
C ALA A 196 16.17 -0.41 -1.43
N PHE A 197 16.02 -0.68 -0.15
CA PHE A 197 14.79 -1.19 0.45
C PHE A 197 13.64 -0.19 0.27
N LEU A 198 13.81 1.07 0.69
CA LEU A 198 12.79 2.11 0.54
C LEU A 198 12.36 2.34 -0.91
N HIS A 199 13.28 2.17 -1.86
CA HIS A 199 12.99 2.25 -3.29
C HIS A 199 12.18 1.04 -3.81
N ASN A 200 12.40 -0.15 -3.25
CA ASN A 200 11.75 -1.39 -3.71
C ASN A 200 10.40 -1.67 -3.03
N VAL A 201 10.20 -1.19 -1.79
CA VAL A 201 8.94 -1.40 -1.04
C VAL A 201 7.71 -0.90 -1.80
N PRO A 202 7.67 0.29 -2.43
CA PRO A 202 6.51 0.73 -3.20
C PRO A 202 6.11 -0.26 -4.29
N ARG A 203 7.10 -0.84 -4.99
CA ARG A 203 6.87 -1.86 -6.03
C ARG A 203 6.28 -3.14 -5.45
N ALA A 204 6.81 -3.59 -4.31
CA ALA A 204 6.30 -4.76 -3.59
C ALA A 204 4.85 -4.58 -3.16
N MET A 205 4.44 -3.38 -2.76
CA MET A 205 3.07 -3.07 -2.35
C MET A 205 2.04 -3.26 -3.48
N PHE A 206 2.42 -3.07 -4.74
CA PHE A 206 1.53 -3.35 -5.88
C PHE A 206 1.17 -4.83 -6.02
N ILE A 207 2.02 -5.74 -5.53
CA ILE A 207 1.75 -7.18 -5.48
C ILE A 207 1.03 -7.54 -4.18
N PHE A 208 1.40 -6.90 -3.09
CA PHE A 208 0.88 -7.19 -1.75
C PHE A 208 -0.62 -6.90 -1.62
N LEU A 209 -1.09 -5.75 -2.11
CA LEU A 209 -2.51 -5.37 -2.03
C LEU A 209 -3.44 -6.33 -2.79
N PRO A 210 -3.15 -6.73 -4.04
CA PRO A 210 -3.91 -7.75 -4.74
C PRO A 210 -3.95 -9.10 -4.02
N LEU A 211 -2.85 -9.55 -3.42
CA LEU A 211 -2.80 -10.79 -2.64
C LEU A 211 -3.73 -10.73 -1.42
N LEU A 212 -3.71 -9.63 -0.68
CA LEU A 212 -4.61 -9.43 0.45
C LEU A 212 -6.09 -9.37 0.02
N ALA A 213 -6.38 -8.73 -1.12
CA ALA A 213 -7.73 -8.71 -1.67
C ALA A 213 -8.21 -10.10 -2.07
N GLY A 214 -7.32 -10.94 -2.63
CA GLY A 214 -7.59 -12.35 -2.91
C GLY A 214 -7.87 -13.16 -1.65
N LEU A 215 -7.08 -12.96 -0.58
CA LEU A 215 -7.33 -13.58 0.72
C LEU A 215 -8.69 -13.18 1.29
N MET A 216 -9.03 -11.89 1.24
CA MET A 216 -10.35 -11.41 1.69
C MET A 216 -11.48 -12.03 0.87
N MET A 217 -11.32 -12.17 -0.43
CA MET A 217 -12.32 -12.84 -1.28
C MET A 217 -12.57 -14.30 -0.82
N LEU A 218 -11.54 -15.02 -0.39
CA LEU A 218 -11.69 -16.36 0.19
C LEU A 218 -12.43 -16.33 1.54
N MET A 219 -12.15 -15.34 2.39
CA MET A 219 -12.81 -15.18 3.70
C MET A 219 -14.28 -14.73 3.59
N TYR A 220 -14.64 -14.05 2.48
CA TYR A 220 -15.99 -13.54 2.21
C TYR A 220 -16.68 -14.31 1.07
N TRP A 221 -16.57 -15.65 1.10
CA TRP A 221 -17.24 -16.51 0.13
C TRP A 221 -18.79 -16.40 0.18
N ARG A 222 -19.33 -16.14 1.37
CA ARG A 222 -20.77 -15.90 1.60
C ARG A 222 -20.97 -14.75 2.60
N PRO A 223 -21.76 -13.67 2.27
CA PRO A 223 -22.30 -13.32 0.94
C PRO A 223 -21.17 -13.03 -0.05
N ARG A 224 -21.43 -13.23 -1.34
CA ARG A 224 -20.44 -12.98 -2.40
C ARG A 224 -20.18 -11.48 -2.53
N HIS A 225 -18.95 -11.09 -2.34
CA HIS A 225 -18.43 -9.76 -2.66
C HIS A 225 -17.47 -9.86 -3.84
N TYR A 226 -17.43 -8.82 -4.67
CA TYR A 226 -16.50 -8.78 -5.80
C TYR A 226 -15.07 -8.52 -5.31
N TYR A 227 -14.10 -9.10 -6.00
CA TYR A 227 -12.67 -8.88 -5.72
C TYR A 227 -12.30 -7.40 -5.62
N VAL A 228 -12.87 -6.55 -6.50
CA VAL A 228 -12.63 -5.11 -6.53
C VAL A 228 -13.09 -4.41 -5.24
N GLU A 229 -14.13 -4.88 -4.57
CA GLU A 229 -14.60 -4.33 -3.29
C GLU A 229 -13.55 -4.50 -2.20
N HIS A 230 -12.95 -5.69 -2.13
CA HIS A 230 -11.85 -5.98 -1.21
C HIS A 230 -10.61 -5.15 -1.52
N LEU A 231 -10.24 -5.06 -2.80
CA LEU A 231 -9.11 -4.26 -3.25
C LEU A 231 -9.29 -2.77 -2.89
N LEU A 232 -10.48 -2.22 -3.12
CA LEU A 232 -10.81 -0.83 -2.76
C LEU A 232 -10.70 -0.57 -1.26
N LEU A 233 -11.15 -1.51 -0.43
CA LEU A 233 -11.00 -1.41 1.03
C LEU A 233 -9.52 -1.32 1.42
N PHE A 234 -8.67 -2.17 0.86
CA PHE A 234 -7.24 -2.15 1.16
C PHE A 234 -6.55 -0.89 0.62
N VAL A 235 -6.90 -0.44 -0.58
CA VAL A 235 -6.36 0.81 -1.15
C VAL A 235 -6.65 2.01 -0.25
N HIS A 236 -7.90 2.18 0.23
CA HIS A 236 -8.25 3.26 1.15
C HIS A 236 -7.59 3.10 2.52
N ASN A 237 -7.57 1.90 3.08
CA ASN A 237 -6.96 1.66 4.38
C ASN A 237 -5.44 1.88 4.36
N HIS A 238 -4.74 1.50 3.29
CA HIS A 238 -3.31 1.80 3.14
C HIS A 238 -3.05 3.27 2.88
N ALA A 239 -3.91 3.96 2.11
CA ALA A 239 -3.84 5.41 1.96
C ALA A 239 -3.96 6.12 3.32
N PHE A 240 -4.87 5.66 4.20
CA PHE A 240 -4.96 6.13 5.58
C PHE A 240 -3.68 5.88 6.38
N VAL A 241 -3.12 4.66 6.29
CA VAL A 241 -1.86 4.33 6.98
C VAL A 241 -0.72 5.23 6.52
N PHE A 242 -0.56 5.45 5.22
CA PHE A 242 0.48 6.34 4.69
C PHE A 242 0.31 7.79 5.15
N LEU A 243 -0.93 8.29 5.16
CA LEU A 243 -1.21 9.65 5.65
C LEU A 243 -0.84 9.81 7.12
N VAL A 244 -1.31 8.90 7.98
CA VAL A 244 -1.07 8.98 9.43
C VAL A 244 0.40 8.71 9.75
N ALA A 245 0.99 7.66 9.18
CA ALA A 245 2.39 7.31 9.42
C ALA A 245 3.35 8.41 8.92
N GLY A 246 3.09 8.98 7.73
CA GLY A 246 3.87 10.09 7.19
C GLY A 246 3.79 11.34 8.07
N THR A 247 2.58 11.68 8.55
CA THR A 247 2.37 12.81 9.46
C THR A 247 3.09 12.58 10.79
N LEU A 248 2.97 11.39 11.37
CA LEU A 248 3.66 11.04 12.63
C LEU A 248 5.18 11.05 12.47
N LEU A 249 5.69 10.56 11.33
CA LEU A 249 7.11 10.59 11.03
C LEU A 249 7.65 12.03 10.94
N LEU A 250 6.92 12.93 10.28
CA LEU A 250 7.27 14.35 10.25
C LEU A 250 7.21 14.98 11.65
N LEU A 251 6.12 14.74 12.40
CA LEU A 251 5.96 15.28 13.74
C LEU A 251 7.06 14.78 14.71
N SER A 252 7.53 13.54 14.53
CA SER A 252 8.60 12.96 15.38
C SER A 252 9.92 13.72 15.32
N GLN A 253 10.11 14.61 14.32
CA GLN A 253 11.27 15.46 14.19
C GLN A 253 11.19 16.70 15.09
N PHE A 254 10.00 17.12 15.47
CA PHE A 254 9.73 18.35 16.21
C PHE A 254 9.25 18.11 17.64
N VAL A 255 8.66 16.94 17.90
CA VAL A 255 8.06 16.58 19.19
C VAL A 255 8.85 15.45 19.83
N PRO A 256 9.27 15.60 21.11
CA PRO A 256 9.94 14.53 21.83
C PRO A 256 9.03 13.30 21.93
N ARG A 257 9.65 12.13 21.98
CA ARG A 257 8.93 10.85 22.07
C ARG A 257 8.15 10.77 23.38
N VAL A 258 6.83 10.74 23.27
CA VAL A 258 5.94 10.54 24.42
C VAL A 258 5.71 9.04 24.60
N PRO A 259 5.97 8.46 25.79
CA PRO A 259 5.70 7.06 26.09
C PRO A 259 4.21 6.74 25.83
N GLY A 260 3.94 5.58 25.25
CA GLY A 260 2.57 5.13 24.97
C GLY A 260 1.93 5.60 23.65
N VAL A 261 2.48 6.61 22.98
CA VAL A 261 1.94 7.09 21.67
C VAL A 261 1.94 5.96 20.64
N ASN A 262 2.98 5.14 20.55
CA ASN A 262 3.03 4.02 19.62
C ASN A 262 1.90 3.01 19.86
N LEU A 263 1.60 2.72 21.14
CA LEU A 263 0.48 1.84 21.50
C LEU A 263 -0.87 2.47 21.13
N ALA A 264 -1.04 3.76 21.42
CA ALA A 264 -2.27 4.48 21.07
C ALA A 264 -2.50 4.50 19.55
N VAL A 265 -1.46 4.74 18.76
CA VAL A 265 -1.50 4.69 17.29
C VAL A 265 -1.84 3.28 16.79
N PHE A 266 -1.23 2.25 17.36
CA PHE A 266 -1.52 0.86 17.01
C PHE A 266 -2.98 0.50 17.31
N LEU A 267 -3.49 0.87 18.49
CA LEU A 267 -4.89 0.62 18.87
C LEU A 267 -5.86 1.39 17.96
N TYR A 268 -5.50 2.61 17.57
CA TYR A 268 -6.28 3.40 16.62
C TYR A 268 -6.33 2.75 15.24
N PHE A 269 -5.22 2.21 14.73
CA PHE A 269 -5.19 1.46 13.47
C PHE A 269 -6.05 0.20 13.54
N ALA A 270 -5.95 -0.58 14.61
CA ALA A 270 -6.75 -1.78 14.80
C ALA A 270 -8.26 -1.45 14.84
N TRP A 271 -8.63 -0.41 15.59
CA TRP A 271 -10.01 0.09 15.63
C TRP A 271 -10.48 0.60 14.26
N TYR A 272 -9.65 1.35 13.56
CA TYR A 272 -9.95 1.89 12.23
C TYR A 272 -10.24 0.74 11.24
N MET A 273 -9.40 -0.28 11.20
CA MET A 273 -9.56 -1.45 10.36
C MET A 273 -10.86 -2.21 10.69
N TYR A 274 -11.10 -2.45 11.98
CA TYR A 274 -12.34 -3.07 12.45
C TYR A 274 -13.58 -2.30 12.00
N ARG A 275 -13.59 -0.98 12.18
CA ARG A 275 -14.71 -0.12 11.77
C ARG A 275 -14.88 -0.09 10.26
N SER A 276 -13.79 0.00 9.49
CA SER A 276 -13.80 -0.08 8.03
C SER A 276 -14.48 -1.35 7.53
N MET A 277 -14.09 -2.51 8.06
CA MET A 277 -14.70 -3.80 7.69
C MET A 277 -16.19 -3.84 8.04
N ARG A 278 -16.59 -3.34 9.20
CA ARG A 278 -18.00 -3.31 9.60
C ARG A 278 -18.86 -2.41 8.72
N VAL A 279 -18.32 -1.26 8.30
CA VAL A 279 -19.06 -0.32 7.43
C VAL A 279 -19.23 -0.89 6.03
N VAL A 280 -18.20 -1.55 5.49
CA VAL A 280 -18.24 -2.06 4.10
C VAL A 280 -19.01 -3.37 3.99
N TYR A 281 -18.85 -4.29 4.95
CA TYR A 281 -19.42 -5.64 4.85
C TYR A 281 -20.69 -5.86 5.69
N HIS A 282 -21.09 -4.88 6.50
CA HIS A 282 -22.32 -4.94 7.33
C HIS A 282 -22.47 -6.19 8.20
N GLN A 283 -21.35 -6.81 8.62
CA GLN A 283 -21.36 -8.04 9.41
C GLN A 283 -21.44 -7.78 10.92
N GLY A 284 -21.89 -8.81 11.67
CA GLY A 284 -21.94 -8.77 13.12
C GLY A 284 -20.57 -8.60 13.78
N ARG A 285 -20.55 -8.09 15.03
CA ARG A 285 -19.31 -7.73 15.75
C ARG A 285 -18.35 -8.91 15.89
N LEU A 286 -18.84 -10.07 16.36
CA LEU A 286 -18.01 -11.24 16.62
C LEU A 286 -17.37 -11.79 15.34
N LEU A 287 -18.16 -11.91 14.26
CA LEU A 287 -17.69 -12.38 12.97
C LEU A 287 -16.65 -11.43 12.36
N THR A 288 -16.81 -10.09 12.53
CA THR A 288 -15.83 -9.12 12.07
C THR A 288 -14.52 -9.24 12.85
N VAL A 289 -14.58 -9.42 14.18
CA VAL A 289 -13.38 -9.58 15.01
C VAL A 289 -12.63 -10.86 14.64
N SER A 290 -13.31 -12.00 14.48
CA SER A 290 -12.66 -13.26 14.09
C SER A 290 -12.00 -13.16 12.71
N LYS A 291 -12.68 -12.56 11.73
CA LYS A 291 -12.10 -12.32 10.40
C LYS A 291 -10.93 -11.33 10.43
N LEU A 292 -11.03 -10.27 11.26
CA LEU A 292 -9.94 -9.33 11.43
C LEU A 292 -8.70 -9.99 12.05
N ALA A 293 -8.88 -10.85 13.06
CA ALA A 293 -7.78 -11.61 13.66
C ALA A 293 -7.09 -12.53 12.65
N LEU A 294 -7.90 -13.27 11.86
CA LEU A 294 -7.37 -14.12 10.79
C LEU A 294 -6.67 -13.31 9.69
N LEU A 295 -7.26 -12.19 9.28
CA LEU A 295 -6.65 -11.26 8.34
C LEU A 295 -5.32 -10.71 8.88
N ALA A 296 -5.27 -10.31 10.15
CA ALA A 296 -4.05 -9.80 10.79
C ALA A 296 -2.93 -10.86 10.79
N PHE A 297 -3.26 -12.12 11.07
CA PHE A 297 -2.31 -13.23 11.01
C PHE A 297 -1.71 -13.36 9.59
N PHE A 298 -2.55 -13.47 8.57
CA PHE A 298 -2.07 -13.59 7.19
C PHE A 298 -1.39 -12.32 6.68
N TYR A 299 -1.86 -11.15 7.13
CA TYR A 299 -1.21 -9.88 6.82
C TYR A 299 0.23 -9.87 7.31
N LEU A 300 0.47 -10.25 8.56
CA LEU A 300 1.81 -10.32 9.15
C LEU A 300 2.67 -11.38 8.44
N LEU A 301 2.10 -12.54 8.12
CA LEU A 301 2.81 -13.59 7.39
C LEU A 301 3.24 -13.11 5.98
N PHE A 302 2.32 -12.53 5.22
CA PHE A 302 2.61 -12.01 3.87
C PHE A 302 3.53 -10.80 3.93
N ALA A 303 3.36 -9.90 4.90
CA ALA A 303 4.26 -8.78 5.11
C ALA A 303 5.68 -9.25 5.42
N ALA A 304 5.85 -10.21 6.33
CA ALA A 304 7.15 -10.79 6.65
C ALA A 304 7.80 -11.44 5.42
N LEU A 305 7.04 -12.21 4.64
CA LEU A 305 7.52 -12.82 3.40
C LEU A 305 7.93 -11.75 2.36
N MET A 306 7.10 -10.74 2.15
CA MET A 306 7.40 -9.66 1.21
C MET A 306 8.62 -8.84 1.65
N LEU A 307 8.75 -8.57 2.95
CA LEU A 307 9.93 -7.90 3.50
C LEU A 307 11.19 -8.74 3.30
N ALA A 308 11.14 -10.05 3.57
CA ALA A 308 12.26 -10.96 3.36
C ALA A 308 12.68 -11.01 1.89
N VAL A 309 11.73 -11.18 0.97
CA VAL A 309 11.99 -11.19 -0.48
C VAL A 309 12.55 -9.85 -0.96
N THR A 310 11.97 -8.72 -0.51
CA THR A 310 12.44 -7.38 -0.90
C THR A 310 13.84 -7.10 -0.35
N SER A 311 14.13 -7.50 0.89
CA SER A 311 15.46 -7.35 1.49
C SER A 311 16.49 -8.21 0.75
N LEU A 312 16.16 -9.47 0.47
CA LEU A 312 17.04 -10.36 -0.30
C LEU A 312 17.31 -9.80 -1.71
N TYR A 313 16.25 -9.34 -2.41
CA TYR A 313 16.41 -8.71 -3.71
C TYR A 313 17.28 -7.45 -3.63
N SER A 314 17.09 -6.60 -2.62
CA SER A 314 17.88 -5.39 -2.40
C SER A 314 19.35 -5.70 -2.17
N VAL A 315 19.66 -6.72 -1.35
CA VAL A 315 21.06 -7.18 -1.12
C VAL A 315 21.69 -7.76 -2.39
N LEU A 316 20.92 -8.49 -3.21
CA LEU A 316 21.44 -9.05 -4.47
C LEU A 316 21.69 -7.99 -5.56
N MET A 317 21.06 -6.82 -5.45
CA MET A 317 21.20 -5.71 -6.41
C MET A 317 22.20 -4.62 -5.97
N LEU A 318 22.71 -4.69 -4.73
CA LEU A 318 23.82 -3.86 -4.22
C LEU A 318 25.18 -4.33 -4.77
#